data_8202c3f1a32e48ad2b7f40f3a2fd7499
#
_entry.id   8202c3f1a32e48ad2b7f40f3a2fd7499
#
_cell.length_a   1.000
_cell.length_b   1.000
_cell.length_c   1.000
_cell.angle_alpha   90.00
_cell.angle_beta   90.00
_cell.angle_gamma   90.00
#
_symmetry.space_group_name_H-M   'P 1'
#
loop_
_entity.id
_entity.type
_entity.pdbx_description
1 polymer ?
#
loop_
_entity_poly.entity_id
_entity_poly.type
_entity_poly.pdbx_seq_one_letter_code
_entity_poly.pdbx_strand_id
1 'polypeptide(L)'
;MQDKIRGSHIENLAYVVFSHGKESGPLGSKIQRLMAVAEERGLKTTSIDYRECANACERVSLLTEFLNQLDAPTNQVVLVGSSMGGYISMAVANKQPVAGLFLMAPALWIKPEDYSIQSYFP
;
A
#
# COMPACT_ATOMS: atom_id res chain seq x y z
N MET A 1 -5.67 13.06 -27.71
CA MET A 1 -4.57 13.58 -26.91
C MET A 1 -4.72 13.27 -25.43
N GLN A 2 -5.84 13.67 -24.85
CA GLN A 2 -6.05 13.41 -23.44
C GLN A 2 -6.20 11.94 -23.13
N ASP A 3 -6.87 11.21 -24.00
CA ASP A 3 -7.02 9.77 -23.84
C ASP A 3 -5.68 9.08 -23.89
N LYS A 4 -4.80 9.58 -24.74
CA LYS A 4 -3.46 9.03 -24.87
C LYS A 4 -2.65 9.26 -23.59
N ILE A 5 -2.75 10.46 -23.00
CA ILE A 5 -2.04 10.75 -21.76
C ILE A 5 -2.57 9.88 -20.63
N ARG A 6 -3.89 9.77 -20.55
CA ARG A 6 -4.53 8.95 -19.53
C ARG A 6 -4.21 7.48 -19.71
N GLY A 7 -4.25 7.01 -20.96
CA GLY A 7 -3.92 5.63 -21.27
C GLY A 7 -2.47 5.32 -20.93
N SER A 8 -1.57 6.26 -21.23
CA SER A 8 -0.16 6.10 -20.90
C SER A 8 0.05 5.96 -19.39
N HIS A 9 -0.66 6.77 -18.59
CA HIS A 9 -0.56 6.69 -17.13
C HIS A 9 -1.06 5.32 -16.64
N ILE A 10 -2.20 4.86 -17.15
CA ILE A 10 -2.76 3.57 -16.76
C ILE A 10 -1.87 2.42 -17.24
N GLU A 11 -1.35 2.52 -18.46
CA GLU A 11 -0.51 1.49 -19.03
C GLU A 11 0.79 1.31 -18.28
N ASN A 12 1.23 2.33 -17.54
CA ASN A 12 2.47 2.25 -16.78
C ASN A 12 2.27 1.61 -15.40
N LEU A 13 1.03 1.32 -15.01
CA LEU A 13 0.80 0.63 -13.76
C LEU A 13 1.23 -0.83 -13.90
N ALA A 14 1.92 -1.33 -12.90
CA ALA A 14 2.43 -2.70 -12.91
C ALA A 14 1.91 -3.51 -11.73
N TYR A 15 1.84 -2.91 -10.55
CA TYR A 15 1.54 -3.60 -9.31
C TYR A 15 0.53 -2.87 -8.47
N VAL A 16 -0.26 -3.65 -7.73
CA VAL A 16 -1.07 -3.14 -6.63
C VAL A 16 -0.63 -3.90 -5.38
N VAL A 17 -0.18 -3.17 -4.38
CA VAL A 17 0.32 -3.75 -3.13
C VAL A 17 -0.63 -3.40 -2.00
N PHE A 18 -1.12 -4.43 -1.32
CA PHE A 18 -2.13 -4.30 -0.27
C PHE A 18 -1.52 -4.41 1.12
N SER A 19 -2.00 -3.57 2.03
CA SER A 19 -1.58 -3.57 3.42
C SER A 19 -2.81 -3.65 4.32
N HIS A 20 -2.86 -4.73 5.12
CA HIS A 20 -4.02 -5.02 5.97
C HIS A 20 -3.98 -4.28 7.31
N GLY A 21 -5.10 -4.31 8.03
CA GLY A 21 -5.23 -3.67 9.31
C GLY A 21 -4.53 -4.40 10.45
N LYS A 22 -4.60 -3.80 11.64
CA LYS A 22 -3.90 -4.31 12.82
C LYS A 22 -4.43 -5.67 13.25
N GLU A 23 -5.74 -5.84 13.21
CA GLU A 23 -6.40 -7.05 13.71
C GLU A 23 -6.76 -8.03 12.59
N SER A 24 -6.28 -7.79 11.39
CA SER A 24 -6.63 -8.63 10.25
C SER A 24 -5.38 -9.24 9.63
N GLY A 25 -5.56 -9.93 8.52
CA GLY A 25 -4.47 -10.56 7.81
C GLY A 25 -4.48 -10.18 6.33
N PRO A 26 -3.51 -10.71 5.59
CA PRO A 26 -3.32 -10.30 4.18
C PRO A 26 -4.43 -10.77 3.23
N LEU A 27 -5.26 -11.70 3.66
CA LEU A 27 -6.30 -12.24 2.79
C LEU A 27 -7.72 -11.99 3.31
N GLY A 28 -7.93 -10.83 3.93
CA GLY A 28 -9.26 -10.41 4.33
C GLY A 28 -10.16 -10.26 3.10
N SER A 29 -11.48 -10.31 3.31
CA SER A 29 -12.43 -10.35 2.20
C SER A 29 -12.36 -9.12 1.29
N LYS A 30 -12.15 -7.93 1.87
CA LYS A 30 -12.03 -6.72 1.05
C LYS A 30 -10.80 -6.77 0.17
N ILE A 31 -9.68 -7.21 0.75
CA ILE A 31 -8.43 -7.31 0.00
C ILE A 31 -8.57 -8.33 -1.13
N GLN A 32 -9.15 -9.48 -0.84
CA GLN A 32 -9.33 -10.50 -1.88
C GLN A 32 -10.17 -9.99 -3.04
N ARG A 33 -11.23 -9.24 -2.75
CA ARG A 33 -12.09 -8.68 -3.79
C ARG A 33 -11.34 -7.68 -4.65
N LEU A 34 -10.58 -6.81 -4.02
CA LEU A 34 -9.82 -5.80 -4.74
C LEU A 34 -8.67 -6.40 -5.53
N MET A 35 -8.05 -7.44 -4.99
CA MET A 35 -7.02 -8.18 -5.73
C MET A 35 -7.60 -8.77 -7.02
N ALA A 36 -8.78 -9.37 -6.92
CA ALA A 36 -9.43 -9.94 -8.09
C ALA A 36 -9.70 -8.88 -9.15
N VAL A 37 -10.18 -7.70 -8.73
CA VAL A 37 -10.44 -6.61 -9.67
C VAL A 37 -9.15 -6.15 -10.36
N ALA A 38 -8.08 -6.00 -9.59
CA ALA A 38 -6.80 -5.58 -10.15
C ALA A 38 -6.25 -6.61 -11.14
N GLU A 39 -6.36 -7.88 -10.78
CA GLU A 39 -5.87 -8.95 -11.65
C GLU A 39 -6.66 -9.06 -12.94
N GLU A 40 -7.98 -8.80 -12.89
CA GLU A 40 -8.80 -8.76 -14.09
C GLU A 40 -8.34 -7.67 -15.06
N ARG A 41 -7.67 -6.65 -14.55
CA ARG A 41 -7.15 -5.56 -15.36
C ARG A 41 -5.69 -5.75 -15.74
N GLY A 42 -5.17 -6.93 -15.51
CA GLY A 42 -3.81 -7.28 -15.92
C GLY A 42 -2.73 -6.81 -14.97
N LEU A 43 -3.09 -6.36 -13.78
CA LEU A 43 -2.11 -5.90 -12.81
C LEU A 43 -1.65 -7.04 -11.92
N LYS A 44 -0.40 -7.02 -11.52
CA LYS A 44 0.10 -7.96 -10.52
C LYS A 44 -0.31 -7.45 -9.14
N THR A 45 -0.62 -8.36 -8.25
CA THR A 45 -1.02 -7.99 -6.90
C THR A 45 -0.20 -8.73 -5.86
N THR A 46 0.02 -8.08 -4.75
CA THR A 46 0.65 -8.69 -3.58
C THR A 46 -0.02 -8.13 -2.35
N SER A 47 -0.37 -8.98 -1.42
CA SER A 47 -0.85 -8.56 -0.11
C SER A 47 0.20 -8.95 0.92
N ILE A 48 0.79 -7.95 1.55
CA ILE A 48 1.86 -8.18 2.51
C ILE A 48 1.28 -8.65 3.83
N ASP A 49 1.93 -9.61 4.44
CA ASP A 49 1.54 -10.13 5.74
C ASP A 49 2.32 -9.41 6.83
N TYR A 50 1.63 -8.58 7.60
CA TYR A 50 2.24 -7.82 8.68
C TYR A 50 1.98 -8.43 10.06
N ARG A 51 1.39 -9.63 10.12
CA ARG A 51 0.94 -10.17 11.41
C ARG A 51 2.07 -10.38 12.41
N GLU A 52 3.29 -10.59 11.95
CA GLU A 52 4.43 -10.77 12.83
C GLU A 52 5.17 -9.48 13.16
N CYS A 53 4.73 -8.36 12.61
CA CYS A 53 5.33 -7.06 12.92
C CYS A 53 4.84 -6.58 14.29
N ALA A 54 5.76 -6.13 15.12
CA ALA A 54 5.44 -5.69 16.48
C ALA A 54 4.75 -4.32 16.50
N ASN A 55 5.06 -3.46 15.52
CA ASN A 55 4.56 -2.09 15.51
C ASN A 55 4.53 -1.53 14.09
N ALA A 56 4.02 -0.31 13.96
CA ALA A 56 3.91 0.32 12.64
C ALA A 56 5.26 0.60 12.02
N CYS A 57 6.27 0.88 12.83
CA CYS A 57 7.61 1.13 12.31
C CYS A 57 8.14 -0.09 11.56
N GLU A 58 7.94 -1.29 12.12
CA GLU A 58 8.34 -2.53 11.44
C GLU A 58 7.53 -2.75 10.18
N ARG A 59 6.24 -2.41 10.20
CA ARG A 59 5.40 -2.52 9.00
C ARG A 59 5.88 -1.60 7.89
N VAL A 60 6.22 -0.35 8.24
CA VAL A 60 6.74 0.60 7.26
C VAL A 60 8.03 0.08 6.64
N SER A 61 8.91 -0.46 7.48
CA SER A 61 10.17 -1.04 6.99
C SER A 61 9.93 -2.21 6.05
N LEU A 62 8.98 -3.07 6.39
CA LEU A 62 8.67 -4.23 5.57
C LEU A 62 8.12 -3.82 4.21
N LEU A 63 7.20 -2.85 4.17
CA LEU A 63 6.65 -2.36 2.91
C LEU A 63 7.73 -1.67 2.08
N THR A 64 8.55 -0.84 2.71
CA THR A 64 9.64 -0.16 2.03
C THR A 64 10.60 -1.16 1.39
N GLU A 65 10.98 -2.17 2.16
CA GLU A 65 11.88 -3.19 1.68
C GLU A 65 11.27 -3.98 0.52
N PHE A 66 9.98 -4.31 0.63
CA PHE A 66 9.28 -4.99 -0.44
C PHE A 66 9.32 -4.17 -1.74
N LEU A 67 9.01 -2.87 -1.64
CA LEU A 67 9.02 -2.00 -2.81
C LEU A 67 10.41 -1.87 -3.43
N ASN A 68 11.45 -1.84 -2.60
CA ASN A 68 12.81 -1.74 -3.10
C ASN A 68 13.27 -2.99 -3.85
N GLN A 69 12.63 -4.12 -3.57
CA GLN A 69 12.99 -5.38 -4.20
C GLN A 69 12.08 -5.71 -5.39
N LEU A 70 11.07 -4.89 -5.65
CA LEU A 70 10.18 -5.12 -6.77
C LEU A 70 10.90 -4.96 -8.10
N ASP A 71 10.46 -5.76 -9.05
CA ASP A 71 10.95 -5.71 -10.43
C ASP A 71 10.22 -4.63 -11.23
N ALA A 72 9.97 -3.51 -10.60
CA ALA A 72 9.29 -2.38 -11.22
C ALA A 72 9.58 -1.13 -10.40
N PRO A 73 9.65 0.04 -11.04
CA PRO A 73 9.83 1.29 -10.28
C PRO A 73 8.58 1.62 -9.47
N THR A 74 8.77 2.29 -8.33
CA THR A 74 7.66 2.58 -7.44
C THR A 74 6.58 3.46 -8.05
N ASN A 75 6.93 4.29 -9.04
CA ASN A 75 5.93 5.12 -9.72
C ASN A 75 5.00 4.32 -10.62
N GLN A 76 5.15 3.00 -10.67
CA GLN A 76 4.22 2.10 -11.34
C GLN A 76 3.42 1.26 -10.34
N VAL A 77 3.47 1.60 -9.08
CA VAL A 77 2.83 0.84 -8.00
C VAL A 77 1.71 1.66 -7.38
N VAL A 78 0.56 1.02 -7.18
CA VAL A 78 -0.53 1.58 -6.39
C VAL A 78 -0.51 0.89 -5.04
N LEU A 79 -0.55 1.67 -3.98
CA LEU A 79 -0.65 1.15 -2.62
C LEU A 79 -2.10 1.21 -2.17
N VAL A 80 -2.59 0.11 -1.63
CA VAL A 80 -3.94 0.02 -1.08
C VAL A 80 -3.83 -0.38 0.38
N GLY A 81 -4.41 0.42 1.26
CA GLY A 81 -4.30 0.14 2.68
C GLY A 81 -5.62 0.28 3.41
N SER A 82 -5.85 -0.59 4.38
CA SER A 82 -7.04 -0.60 5.21
C SER A 82 -6.65 -0.36 6.66
N SER A 83 -7.31 0.57 7.32
CA SER A 83 -7.08 0.91 8.73
C SER A 83 -5.60 1.20 8.99
N MET A 84 -4.91 0.41 9.82
CA MET A 84 -3.48 0.57 10.06
C MET A 84 -2.67 0.43 8.78
N GLY A 85 -3.10 -0.46 7.89
CA GLY A 85 -2.46 -0.59 6.58
C GLY A 85 -2.57 0.67 5.74
N GLY A 86 -3.65 1.43 5.92
CA GLY A 86 -3.79 2.74 5.28
C GLY A 86 -2.76 3.72 5.79
N TYR A 87 -2.55 3.76 7.10
CA TYR A 87 -1.52 4.60 7.69
C TYR A 87 -0.13 4.23 7.16
N ILE A 88 0.17 2.93 7.12
CA ILE A 88 1.45 2.43 6.63
C ILE A 88 1.66 2.82 5.16
N SER A 89 0.63 2.64 4.34
CA SER A 89 0.71 2.99 2.91
C SER A 89 0.96 4.48 2.71
N MET A 90 0.28 5.33 3.51
CA MET A 90 0.49 6.76 3.44
C MET A 90 1.92 7.14 3.87
N ALA A 91 2.40 6.52 4.94
CA ALA A 91 3.75 6.81 5.44
C ALA A 91 4.80 6.52 4.37
N VAL A 92 4.67 5.38 3.70
CA VAL A 92 5.62 5.01 2.65
C VAL A 92 5.46 5.91 1.43
N ALA A 93 4.21 6.21 1.02
CA ALA A 93 3.98 7.10 -0.11
C ALA A 93 4.52 8.50 0.13
N ASN A 94 4.60 8.92 1.39
CA ASN A 94 5.16 10.20 1.74
C ASN A 94 6.68 10.25 1.55
N LYS A 95 7.33 9.10 1.48
CA LYS A 95 8.78 8.99 1.34
C LYS A 95 9.22 8.56 -0.04
N GLN A 96 8.37 7.85 -0.76
CA GLN A 96 8.70 7.33 -2.09
C GLN A 96 7.58 7.66 -3.06
N PRO A 97 7.89 8.06 -4.29
CA PRO A 97 6.84 8.30 -5.28
C PRO A 97 6.16 6.99 -5.65
N VAL A 98 4.83 7.00 -5.60
CA VAL A 98 4.02 5.86 -6.05
C VAL A 98 3.01 6.38 -7.07
N ALA A 99 2.44 5.46 -7.85
CA ALA A 99 1.47 5.85 -8.87
C ALA A 99 0.14 6.27 -8.29
N GLY A 100 -0.25 5.68 -7.17
CA GLY A 100 -1.51 6.02 -6.53
C GLY A 100 -1.61 5.43 -5.13
N LEU A 101 -2.58 5.91 -4.40
CA LEU A 101 -2.81 5.52 -3.02
C LEU A 101 -4.30 5.41 -2.80
N PHE A 102 -4.78 4.24 -2.42
CA PHE A 102 -6.18 4.00 -2.14
C PHE A 102 -6.34 3.57 -0.70
N LEU A 103 -7.03 4.39 0.08
CA LEU A 103 -7.15 4.19 1.52
C LEU A 103 -8.58 3.86 1.91
N MET A 104 -8.73 2.81 2.72
CA MET A 104 -10.01 2.41 3.26
C MET A 104 -9.98 2.60 4.77
N ALA A 105 -10.72 3.61 5.25
CA ALA A 105 -10.80 3.95 6.67
C ALA A 105 -9.42 3.96 7.34
N PRO A 106 -8.48 4.78 6.85
CA PRO A 106 -7.12 4.76 7.37
C PRO A 106 -7.06 5.19 8.84
N ALA A 107 -6.22 4.52 9.63
CA ALA A 107 -6.05 4.83 11.04
C ALA A 107 -5.06 5.98 11.19
N LEU A 108 -5.55 7.20 11.07
CA LEU A 108 -4.72 8.40 11.14
C LEU A 108 -4.58 8.95 12.55
N TRP A 109 -5.50 8.56 13.44
CA TRP A 109 -5.51 8.98 14.84
C TRP A 109 -5.07 7.80 15.69
N ILE A 110 -3.78 7.70 15.93
CA ILE A 110 -3.20 6.59 16.66
C ILE A 110 -2.29 7.14 17.75
N LYS A 111 -2.24 6.41 18.83
CA LYS A 111 -1.33 6.79 19.90
C LYS A 111 0.08 6.44 19.50
N PRO A 112 1.05 7.31 19.73
CA PRO A 112 2.43 7.03 19.36
C PRO A 112 2.95 5.70 19.89
N GLU A 113 2.56 5.32 21.10
CA GLU A 113 3.01 4.08 21.72
C GLU A 113 2.48 2.84 21.00
N ASP A 114 1.35 2.96 20.28
CA ASP A 114 0.80 1.84 19.53
C ASP A 114 1.54 1.60 18.23
N TYR A 115 2.10 2.64 17.66
CA TYR A 115 2.71 2.58 16.33
C TYR A 115 4.21 2.86 16.31
N SER A 116 4.71 3.46 17.37
CA SER A 116 6.16 3.78 17.51
C SER A 116 6.70 4.65 16.38
N ILE A 117 5.85 5.43 15.72
CA ILE A 117 6.27 6.38 14.71
C ILE A 117 5.55 7.71 14.93
N GLN A 118 6.33 8.77 14.99
CA GLN A 118 5.78 10.09 15.21
C GLN A 118 6.13 11.06 14.09
N SER A 119 7.08 10.70 13.24
CA SER A 119 7.68 11.65 12.33
C SER A 119 7.41 11.38 10.86
N TYR A 120 6.50 10.46 10.53
CA TYR A 120 6.20 10.19 9.13
C TYR A 120 5.28 11.26 8.53
N PHE A 121 4.54 11.96 9.37
CA PHE A 121 3.68 13.06 8.93
C PHE A 121 3.96 14.28 9.78
N PRO A 122 3.93 15.46 9.16
CA PRO A 122 4.16 16.71 9.90
C PRO A 122 3.07 17.04 10.91
#